data_62146c2c514d52f84ecb8be84ed8a0b0
#
_entry.id   62146c2c514d52f84ecb8be84ed8a0b0
#
_cell.length_a   1.000
_cell.length_b   1.000
_cell.length_c   1.000
_cell.angle_alpha   90.00
_cell.angle_beta   90.00
_cell.angle_gamma   90.00
#
_symmetry.space_group_name_H-M   'P 1'
#
loop_
_entity.id
_entity.type
_entity.pdbx_description
1 polymer ?
#
loop_
_entity_poly.entity_id
_entity_poly.type
_entity_poly.pdbx_seq_one_letter_code
_entity_poly.pdbx_strand_id
1 'polypeptide(L)'
;MAAATDFLHLVGVKRTQDPWVFESVSVPGSMGNIRPIAYGGCAVAVAINAAGQTVKSDARLVPYTVTGQFLGPASLDAHFLCHVQPLRDTRSFATRHVLVKQQTKKGLRSCLALTLDMV
;
A
#
# COMPACT_ATOMS: atom_id res chain seq x y z
N MET A 1 10.93 11.56 17.05
CA MET A 1 10.54 11.10 16.08
C MET A 1 10.00 11.93 15.00
N ALA A 2 10.71 12.79 14.60
CA ALA A 2 10.29 13.68 13.55
C ALA A 2 10.21 13.05 12.20
N ALA A 3 10.79 11.87 12.04
CA ALA A 3 10.85 11.23 10.74
C ALA A 3 9.49 10.97 10.12
N ALA A 4 8.47 10.78 10.96
CA ALA A 4 7.13 10.50 10.48
C ALA A 4 6.48 11.68 9.78
N THR A 5 7.07 12.85 9.86
CA THR A 5 6.52 14.04 9.20
C THR A 5 6.87 14.11 7.71
N ASP A 6 7.86 13.33 7.26
CA ASP A 6 8.20 13.29 5.85
C ASP A 6 7.20 12.40 5.11
N PHE A 7 6.42 13.03 4.22
CA PHE A 7 5.40 12.32 3.45
C PHE A 7 5.99 11.20 2.59
N LEU A 8 7.12 11.45 1.94
CA LEU A 8 7.74 10.43 1.09
C LEU A 8 8.18 9.22 1.90
N HIS A 9 8.64 9.45 3.12
CA HIS A 9 8.99 8.36 4.03
C HIS A 9 7.75 7.62 4.49
N LEU A 10 6.68 8.35 4.79
CA LEU A 10 5.43 7.77 5.30
C LEU A 10 4.78 6.82 4.29
N VAL A 11 4.85 7.14 2.99
CA VAL A 11 4.22 6.32 1.95
C VAL A 11 5.21 5.41 1.22
N GLY A 12 6.48 5.45 1.60
CA GLY A 12 7.52 4.65 0.96
C GLY A 12 7.34 3.17 1.18
N VAL A 13 7.77 2.38 0.21
CA VAL A 13 7.78 0.92 0.31
C VAL A 13 9.15 0.40 -0.06
N LYS A 14 9.48 -0.78 0.45
CA LYS A 14 10.71 -1.48 0.13
C LYS A 14 10.39 -2.89 -0.34
N ARG A 15 11.28 -3.43 -1.16
CA ARG A 15 11.13 -4.77 -1.69
C ARG A 15 11.36 -5.79 -0.58
N THR A 16 10.70 -6.95 -0.73
CA THR A 16 10.94 -8.12 0.11
C THR A 16 11.57 -9.21 -0.77
N GLN A 17 11.73 -10.40 -0.20
CA GLN A 17 12.22 -11.55 -0.98
C GLN A 17 11.23 -11.97 -2.06
N ASP A 18 9.93 -11.70 -1.86
CA ASP A 18 8.91 -11.95 -2.86
C ASP A 18 8.76 -10.70 -3.74
N PRO A 19 8.92 -10.81 -5.07
CA PRO A 19 8.85 -9.65 -5.96
C PRO A 19 7.48 -9.00 -6.02
N TRP A 20 6.45 -9.65 -5.49
CA TRP A 20 5.09 -9.14 -5.48
C TRP A 20 4.62 -8.71 -4.09
N VAL A 21 5.51 -8.71 -3.13
CA VAL A 21 5.21 -8.25 -1.76
C VAL A 21 6.16 -7.12 -1.39
N PHE A 22 5.59 -6.02 -0.92
CA PHE A 22 6.34 -4.85 -0.49
C PHE A 22 5.99 -4.54 0.94
N GLU A 23 6.98 -4.08 1.68
CA GLU A 23 6.78 -3.66 3.08
C GLU A 23 6.90 -2.15 3.16
N SER A 24 6.02 -1.50 3.91
CA SER A 24 6.14 -0.07 4.11
C SER A 24 7.44 0.26 4.84
N VAL A 25 8.06 1.36 4.45
CA VAL A 25 9.32 1.82 5.07
C VAL A 25 9.05 2.29 6.50
N SER A 26 7.89 2.88 6.73
CA SER A 26 7.50 3.44 8.01
C SER A 26 6.23 2.76 8.52
N VAL A 27 6.03 2.81 9.85
CA VAL A 27 4.72 2.49 10.40
C VAL A 27 3.75 3.61 10.04
N PRO A 28 2.43 3.33 9.95
CA PRO A 28 1.47 4.34 9.54
C PRO A 28 1.26 5.43 10.59
N GLY A 29 0.75 6.57 10.14
CA GLY A 29 0.39 7.67 11.02
C GLY A 29 -1.11 7.71 11.29
N SER A 30 -1.49 8.34 12.40
CA SER A 30 -2.90 8.48 12.77
C SER A 30 -3.57 9.65 12.05
N MET A 31 -2.82 10.65 11.67
CA MET A 31 -3.28 11.82 10.91
C MET A 31 -4.53 12.48 11.53
N GLY A 32 -4.57 12.56 12.85
CA GLY A 32 -5.67 13.21 13.54
C GLY A 32 -6.79 12.31 13.99
N ASN A 33 -6.70 11.00 13.78
CA ASN A 33 -7.66 10.06 14.35
C ASN A 33 -7.63 10.14 15.87
N ILE A 34 -8.83 10.10 16.48
CA ILE A 34 -8.96 10.13 17.94
C ILE A 34 -8.45 8.83 18.54
N ARG A 35 -8.73 7.71 17.90
CA ARG A 35 -8.26 6.40 18.34
C ARG A 35 -6.85 6.14 17.81
N PRO A 36 -6.07 5.28 18.47
CA PRO A 36 -4.72 4.94 18.02
C PRO A 36 -4.75 3.95 16.85
N ILE A 37 -5.44 4.32 15.79
CA ILE A 37 -5.51 3.54 14.55
C ILE A 37 -4.95 4.37 13.41
N ALA A 38 -4.43 3.70 12.40
CA ALA A 38 -3.84 4.36 11.26
C ALA A 38 -4.89 5.10 10.44
N TYR A 39 -4.50 6.22 9.88
CA TYR A 39 -5.30 6.95 8.91
C TYR A 39 -5.45 6.11 7.64
N GLY A 40 -6.69 5.92 7.17
CA GLY A 40 -6.94 5.08 6.00
C GLY A 40 -6.19 5.49 4.75
N GLY A 41 -5.98 6.80 4.58
CA GLY A 41 -5.21 7.31 3.46
C GLY A 41 -3.77 6.82 3.41
N CYS A 42 -3.18 6.48 4.57
CA CYS A 42 -1.83 5.90 4.61
C CYS A 42 -1.80 4.55 3.89
N ALA A 43 -2.76 3.69 4.20
CA ALA A 43 -2.83 2.36 3.57
C ALA A 43 -3.05 2.48 2.07
N VAL A 44 -3.94 3.37 1.64
CA VAL A 44 -4.21 3.60 0.22
C VAL A 44 -2.95 4.09 -0.50
N ALA A 45 -2.28 5.08 0.07
CA ALA A 45 -1.08 5.65 -0.55
C ALA A 45 0.06 4.64 -0.66
N VAL A 46 0.27 3.85 0.38
CA VAL A 46 1.29 2.79 0.39
C VAL A 46 0.95 1.73 -0.65
N ALA A 47 -0.33 1.35 -0.75
CA ALA A 47 -0.78 0.36 -1.73
C ALA A 47 -0.56 0.84 -3.16
N ILE A 48 -0.87 2.10 -3.46
CA ILE A 48 -0.67 2.68 -4.79
C ILE A 48 0.82 2.69 -5.12
N ASN A 49 1.65 3.08 -4.17
CA ASN A 49 3.10 3.08 -4.37
C ASN A 49 3.62 1.67 -4.66
N ALA A 50 3.18 0.68 -3.88
CA ALA A 50 3.58 -0.71 -4.09
C ALA A 50 3.18 -1.20 -5.48
N ALA A 51 1.95 -0.93 -5.90
CA ALA A 51 1.47 -1.32 -7.22
C ALA A 51 2.33 -0.68 -8.33
N GLY A 52 2.66 0.58 -8.16
CA GLY A 52 3.50 1.29 -9.13
C GLY A 52 4.88 0.70 -9.29
N GLN A 53 5.43 0.11 -8.23
CA GLN A 53 6.74 -0.54 -8.27
C GLN A 53 6.75 -1.82 -9.11
N THR A 54 5.58 -2.39 -9.40
CA THR A 54 5.47 -3.62 -10.18
C THR A 54 5.28 -3.38 -11.67
N VAL A 55 5.17 -2.13 -12.08
CA VAL A 55 5.03 -1.75 -13.49
C VAL A 55 6.40 -1.33 -14.01
N LYS A 56 6.69 -1.67 -15.26
CA LYS A 56 7.98 -1.32 -15.88
C LYS A 56 8.16 0.19 -15.87
N SER A 57 9.35 0.64 -15.46
CA SER A 57 9.62 2.06 -15.31
C SER A 57 9.52 2.84 -16.62
N ASP A 58 9.75 2.19 -17.76
CA ASP A 58 9.67 2.84 -19.07
C ASP A 58 8.25 2.89 -19.63
N ALA A 59 7.30 2.22 -18.97
CA ALA A 59 5.91 2.22 -19.43
C ALA A 59 5.21 3.55 -19.26
N ARG A 60 5.69 4.38 -18.34
CA ARG A 60 5.13 5.74 -18.08
C ARG A 60 3.65 5.71 -17.70
N LEU A 61 3.20 4.63 -17.09
CA LEU A 61 1.82 4.51 -16.65
C LEU A 61 1.66 5.16 -15.28
N VAL A 62 0.54 5.84 -15.10
CA VAL A 62 0.21 6.51 -13.84
C VAL A 62 -1.14 6.05 -13.34
N PRO A 63 -1.39 6.13 -12.03
CA PRO A 63 -2.68 5.77 -11.48
C PRO A 63 -3.81 6.56 -12.13
N TYR A 64 -4.87 5.86 -12.49
CA TYR A 64 -6.04 6.45 -13.14
C TYR A 64 -7.30 6.24 -12.32
N THR A 65 -7.60 5.02 -11.95
CA THR A 65 -8.74 4.72 -11.08
C THR A 65 -8.31 3.82 -9.95
N VAL A 66 -8.93 4.01 -8.81
CA VAL A 66 -8.70 3.22 -7.60
C VAL A 66 -10.05 2.92 -6.98
N THR A 67 -10.33 1.65 -6.76
CA THR A 67 -11.52 1.22 -6.02
C THR A 67 -11.11 0.18 -5.00
N GLY A 68 -11.73 0.23 -3.84
CA GLY A 68 -11.38 -0.74 -2.82
C GLY A 68 -12.24 -0.62 -1.59
N GLN A 69 -11.90 -1.43 -0.59
CA GLN A 69 -12.65 -1.52 0.64
C GLN A 69 -11.68 -1.63 1.80
N PHE A 70 -11.97 -0.88 2.86
CA PHE A 70 -11.29 -1.09 4.12
C PHE A 70 -11.87 -2.34 4.78
N LEU A 71 -11.00 -3.24 5.22
CA LEU A 71 -11.39 -4.52 5.79
C LEU A 71 -11.29 -4.53 7.31
N GLY A 72 -10.60 -3.56 7.86
CA GLY A 72 -10.46 -3.43 9.30
C GLY A 72 -9.49 -2.32 9.66
N PRO A 73 -9.45 -1.91 10.92
CA PRO A 73 -8.54 -0.86 11.35
C PRO A 73 -7.09 -1.34 11.29
N ALA A 74 -6.18 -0.42 10.97
CA ALA A 74 -4.76 -0.71 10.95
C ALA A 74 -4.11 -0.19 12.23
N SER A 75 -3.16 -0.95 12.76
CA SER A 75 -2.39 -0.59 13.93
C SER A 75 -1.32 0.43 13.57
N LEU A 76 -0.99 1.30 14.53
CA LEU A 76 0.14 2.22 14.40
C LEU A 76 1.48 1.54 14.67
N ASP A 77 1.46 0.30 15.17
CA ASP A 77 2.67 -0.37 15.66
C ASP A 77 3.27 -1.35 14.66
N ALA A 78 2.66 -1.52 13.50
CA ALA A 78 3.10 -2.52 12.53
C ALA A 78 3.23 -1.89 11.14
N HIS A 79 4.22 -2.35 10.39
CA HIS A 79 4.38 -1.97 9.00
C HIS A 79 3.27 -2.61 8.15
N PHE A 80 2.95 -1.96 7.03
CA PHE A 80 2.07 -2.56 6.04
C PHE A 80 2.84 -3.54 5.18
N LEU A 81 2.19 -4.64 4.86
CA LEU A 81 2.66 -5.60 3.86
C LEU A 81 1.68 -5.54 2.69
N CYS A 82 2.16 -5.13 1.54
CA CYS A 82 1.34 -4.98 0.35
C CYS A 82 1.56 -6.16 -0.58
N HIS A 83 0.56 -7.01 -0.70
CA HIS A 83 0.58 -8.16 -1.60
C HIS A 83 -0.04 -7.73 -2.92
N VAL A 84 0.78 -7.59 -3.95
CA VAL A 84 0.36 -7.09 -5.25
C VAL A 84 0.11 -8.26 -6.19
N GLN A 85 -1.03 -8.24 -6.88
CA GLN A 85 -1.36 -9.23 -7.88
C GLN A 85 -1.58 -8.54 -9.22
N PRO A 86 -0.82 -8.91 -10.26
CA PRO A 86 -1.07 -8.36 -11.59
C PRO A 86 -2.34 -8.98 -12.17
N LEU A 87 -3.25 -8.14 -12.63
CA LEU A 87 -4.49 -8.59 -13.25
C LEU A 87 -4.45 -8.43 -14.75
N ARG A 88 -3.77 -7.39 -15.24
CA ARG A 88 -3.71 -7.09 -16.65
C ARG A 88 -2.49 -6.25 -16.95
N ASP A 89 -1.76 -6.61 -17.99
CA ASP A 89 -0.71 -5.77 -18.54
C ASP A 89 -0.93 -5.70 -20.05
N THR A 90 -1.17 -4.50 -20.54
CA THR A 90 -1.27 -4.23 -21.97
C THR A 90 -0.31 -3.10 -22.29
N ARG A 91 -0.27 -2.73 -23.56
CA ARG A 91 0.56 -1.63 -24.01
C ARG A 91 0.18 -0.31 -23.34
N SER A 92 -1.11 -0.11 -23.06
CA SER A 92 -1.63 1.17 -22.57
C SER A 92 -2.18 1.11 -21.15
N PHE A 93 -2.29 -0.06 -20.56
CA PHE A 93 -2.90 -0.23 -19.26
C PHE A 93 -2.13 -1.25 -18.41
N ALA A 94 -2.15 -1.03 -17.13
CA ALA A 94 -1.73 -2.04 -16.15
C ALA A 94 -2.75 -2.02 -15.01
N THR A 95 -3.27 -3.19 -14.67
CA THR A 95 -4.25 -3.33 -13.60
C THR A 95 -3.66 -4.20 -12.50
N ARG A 96 -3.74 -3.72 -11.28
CA ARG A 96 -3.18 -4.39 -10.10
C ARG A 96 -4.22 -4.50 -9.02
N HIS A 97 -4.20 -5.63 -8.33
CA HIS A 97 -4.92 -5.79 -7.07
C HIS A 97 -3.90 -5.76 -5.95
N VAL A 98 -4.18 -5.00 -4.89
CA VAL A 98 -3.31 -4.93 -3.73
C VAL A 98 -4.10 -5.30 -2.51
N LEU A 99 -3.61 -6.28 -1.76
CA LEU A 99 -4.15 -6.64 -0.47
C LEU A 99 -3.13 -6.19 0.58
N VAL A 100 -3.52 -5.23 1.40
CA VAL A 100 -2.66 -4.65 2.43
C VAL A 100 -2.93 -5.37 3.74
N LYS A 101 -1.88 -5.89 4.34
CA LYS A 101 -1.95 -6.65 5.58
C LYS A 101 -0.98 -6.10 6.61
N GLN A 102 -1.19 -6.48 7.85
CA GLN A 102 -0.25 -6.26 8.94
C GLN A 102 -0.07 -7.54 9.71
N GLN A 103 1.16 -7.78 10.17
CA GLN A 103 1.44 -8.90 11.07
C GLN A 103 0.99 -8.51 12.47
N THR A 104 0.10 -9.30 13.03
CA THR A 104 -0.39 -9.10 14.39
C THR A 104 -0.03 -10.31 15.25
N LYS A 105 -0.28 -10.24 16.55
CA LYS A 105 -0.06 -11.35 17.46
C LYS A 105 -0.91 -12.58 17.09
N LYS A 106 -2.02 -12.35 16.38
CA LYS A 106 -2.93 -13.42 15.94
C LYS A 106 -2.68 -13.87 14.51
N GLY A 107 -1.62 -13.37 13.87
CA GLY A 107 -1.29 -13.69 12.49
C GLY A 107 -1.45 -12.49 11.57
N LEU A 108 -1.42 -12.75 10.28
CA LEU A 108 -1.62 -11.69 9.27
C LEU A 108 -3.08 -11.26 9.26
N ARG A 109 -3.27 -9.95 9.25
CA ARG A 109 -4.60 -9.35 9.24
C ARG A 109 -4.72 -8.43 8.04
N SER A 110 -5.79 -8.62 7.26
CA SER A 110 -6.06 -7.77 6.10
C SER A 110 -6.71 -6.46 6.52
N CYS A 111 -6.17 -5.34 6.03
CA CYS A 111 -6.64 -4.00 6.36
C CYS A 111 -7.34 -3.32 5.20
N LEU A 112 -6.93 -3.61 3.98
CA LEU A 112 -7.42 -2.93 2.78
C LEU A 112 -7.28 -3.87 1.59
N ALA A 113 -8.30 -3.91 0.75
CA ALA A 113 -8.25 -4.55 -0.56
C ALA A 113 -8.58 -3.51 -1.60
N LEU A 114 -7.72 -3.38 -2.61
CA LEU A 114 -7.90 -2.32 -3.58
C LEU A 114 -7.50 -2.79 -4.98
N THR A 115 -8.22 -2.28 -5.99
CA THR A 115 -7.89 -2.51 -7.39
C THR A 115 -7.51 -1.16 -8.00
N LEU A 116 -6.39 -1.15 -8.69
CA LEU A 116 -5.80 0.04 -9.25
C LEU A 116 -5.61 -0.16 -10.74
N ASP A 117 -6.10 0.79 -11.53
CA ASP A 117 -5.86 0.82 -12.96
C ASP A 117 -4.91 1.97 -13.27
N MET A 118 -3.89 1.69 -14.07
CA MET A 118 -2.88 2.66 -14.50
C MET A 118 -2.91 2.80 -16.01
N VAL A 119 -2.81 4.02 -16.48
CA VAL A 119 -2.82 4.32 -17.92
C VAL A 119 -1.67 5.23 -18.31
#